data_7c64aec3eafba64483380c5af34ccad1
#
_entry.id   7c64aec3eafba64483380c5af34ccad1
#
_cell.length_a   1.000
_cell.length_b   1.000
_cell.length_c   1.000
_cell.angle_alpha   90.00
_cell.angle_beta   90.00
_cell.angle_gamma   90.00
#
_symmetry.space_group_name_H-M   'P 1'
#
loop_
_entity.id
_entity.type
_entity.pdbx_description
1 polymer ?
#
loop_
_entity_poly.entity_id
_entity_poly.type
_entity_poly.pdbx_seq_one_letter_code
_entity_poly.pdbx_strand_id
1 'polypeptide(L)'
;VYCELYAGGKYDNNKGGMYEYSLGLNGLGACATQYSSEYMDVTVVRDKTQYTLHFEKGENIGGLQKSETRSVQTGTVQKWKPDTEVFTDINIPIEFFQDVLNKQAMVNAGLKFVLYNETETGMEMFEYYYENGIVDYVKETVGDDGFTTVETWEMEREGRDRADKEDYRMKMQVAFCFSNKVNMLEYYHNSSY
;
A
#
# COMPACT_ATOMS: atom_id res chain seq x y z
N VAL A 1 -5.23 -2.90 -15.55
CA VAL A 1 -5.41 -2.68 -14.11
C VAL A 1 -6.42 -1.57 -13.85
N TYR A 2 -6.34 -0.44 -14.57
CA TYR A 2 -7.24 0.71 -14.36
C TYR A 2 -8.60 0.57 -15.04
N CYS A 3 -8.74 -0.26 -16.07
CA CYS A 3 -9.95 -0.38 -16.88
C CYS A 3 -10.65 -1.74 -16.72
N GLU A 4 -9.95 -2.73 -16.18
CA GLU A 4 -10.45 -4.10 -16.11
C GLU A 4 -10.16 -4.72 -14.74
N LEU A 5 -11.13 -5.48 -14.25
CA LEU A 5 -11.00 -6.29 -13.06
C LEU A 5 -10.09 -7.49 -13.33
N TYR A 6 -9.44 -7.99 -12.30
CA TYR A 6 -8.54 -9.14 -12.35
C TYR A 6 -7.36 -9.02 -13.34
N ALA A 7 -7.04 -7.81 -13.80
CA ALA A 7 -5.98 -7.54 -14.78
C ALA A 7 -4.57 -7.37 -14.17
N GLY A 8 -4.43 -7.52 -12.85
CA GLY A 8 -3.14 -7.42 -12.16
C GLY A 8 -2.28 -8.67 -12.31
N GLY A 9 -0.96 -8.53 -12.25
CA GLY A 9 -0.01 -9.64 -12.39
C GLY A 9 -0.16 -10.76 -11.36
N LYS A 10 -0.79 -10.49 -10.21
CA LYS A 10 -1.09 -11.50 -9.18
C LYS A 10 -2.07 -12.60 -9.61
N TYR A 11 -2.86 -12.37 -10.66
CA TYR A 11 -3.81 -13.36 -11.19
C TYR A 11 -3.19 -14.33 -12.19
N ASP A 12 -1.91 -14.17 -12.54
CA ASP A 12 -1.17 -15.03 -13.47
C ASP A 12 -0.05 -15.81 -12.74
N ASN A 13 -0.36 -16.35 -11.55
CA ASN A 13 0.60 -17.05 -10.69
C ASN A 13 1.21 -18.31 -11.32
N ASN A 14 0.52 -18.93 -12.30
CA ASN A 14 0.99 -20.14 -12.97
C ASN A 14 2.21 -19.92 -13.89
N LYS A 15 2.64 -18.67 -14.09
CA LYS A 15 3.79 -18.30 -14.94
C LYS A 15 4.97 -17.72 -14.17
N GLY A 16 5.12 -18.08 -12.90
CA GLY A 16 6.21 -17.57 -12.04
C GLY A 16 5.96 -16.14 -11.59
N GLY A 17 4.73 -15.84 -11.18
CA GLY A 17 4.33 -14.53 -10.68
C GLY A 17 5.19 -14.06 -9.53
N MET A 18 5.59 -12.78 -9.56
CA MET A 18 6.40 -12.15 -8.50
C MET A 18 5.57 -11.76 -7.26
N TYR A 19 4.28 -12.10 -7.23
CA TYR A 19 3.37 -11.80 -6.12
C TYR A 19 3.18 -13.02 -5.24
N GLU A 20 3.84 -13.03 -4.10
CA GLU A 20 3.71 -14.10 -3.11
C GLU A 20 2.54 -13.83 -2.16
N TYR A 21 2.36 -12.56 -1.76
CA TYR A 21 1.29 -12.12 -0.88
C TYR A 21 0.57 -10.91 -1.48
N SER A 22 -0.75 -10.84 -1.33
CA SER A 22 -1.55 -9.74 -1.87
C SER A 22 -2.79 -9.51 -1.01
N LEU A 23 -3.08 -8.25 -0.70
CA LEU A 23 -4.28 -7.87 0.03
C LEU A 23 -5.54 -7.96 -0.84
N GLY A 24 -5.48 -7.40 -2.05
CA GLY A 24 -6.67 -7.28 -2.89
C GLY A 24 -7.09 -8.61 -3.54
N LEU A 25 -8.39 -8.89 -3.57
CA LEU A 25 -8.96 -10.12 -4.14
C LEU A 25 -9.46 -9.94 -5.57
N ASN A 26 -9.95 -8.76 -5.93
CA ASN A 26 -10.72 -8.56 -7.17
C ASN A 26 -10.10 -7.53 -8.14
N GLY A 27 -8.97 -6.92 -7.80
CA GLY A 27 -8.35 -5.88 -8.63
C GLY A 27 -9.19 -4.60 -8.75
N LEU A 28 -10.03 -4.32 -7.73
CA LEU A 28 -10.96 -3.19 -7.74
C LEU A 28 -10.33 -1.84 -7.43
N GLY A 29 -9.31 -1.79 -6.55
CA GLY A 29 -8.84 -0.53 -5.97
C GLY A 29 -8.46 0.53 -7.01
N ALA A 30 -7.52 0.24 -7.89
CA ALA A 30 -7.08 1.19 -8.91
C ALA A 30 -8.18 1.53 -9.92
N CYS A 31 -9.01 0.55 -10.27
CA CYS A 31 -10.14 0.72 -11.16
C CYS A 31 -11.21 1.63 -10.53
N ALA A 32 -11.61 1.37 -9.29
CA ALA A 32 -12.59 2.19 -8.57
C ALA A 32 -12.11 3.63 -8.39
N THR A 33 -10.83 3.83 -8.00
CA THR A 33 -10.26 5.17 -7.88
C THR A 33 -10.31 5.92 -9.21
N GLN A 34 -9.97 5.26 -10.32
CA GLN A 34 -9.99 5.86 -11.64
C GLN A 34 -11.41 6.26 -12.05
N TYR A 35 -12.41 5.37 -11.89
CA TYR A 35 -13.80 5.66 -12.26
C TYR A 35 -14.49 6.69 -11.36
N SER A 36 -14.00 6.91 -10.16
CA SER A 36 -14.53 7.91 -9.22
C SER A 36 -13.73 9.22 -9.20
N SER A 37 -12.84 9.41 -10.17
CA SER A 37 -12.02 10.62 -10.29
C SER A 37 -12.52 11.53 -11.40
N GLU A 38 -12.46 12.85 -11.15
CA GLU A 38 -12.65 13.88 -12.18
C GLU A 38 -11.62 13.71 -13.29
N TYR A 39 -10.36 13.45 -12.90
CA TYR A 39 -9.29 13.01 -13.80
C TYR A 39 -8.30 12.11 -13.07
N MET A 40 -7.60 11.28 -13.84
CA MET A 40 -6.44 10.52 -13.37
C MET A 40 -5.35 10.47 -14.44
N ASP A 41 -4.14 10.86 -14.05
CA ASP A 41 -2.92 10.70 -14.84
C ASP A 41 -2.08 9.56 -14.25
N VAL A 42 -1.63 8.66 -15.10
CA VAL A 42 -0.73 7.56 -14.72
C VAL A 42 0.52 7.62 -15.58
N THR A 43 1.67 7.68 -14.94
CA THR A 43 2.98 7.60 -15.60
C THR A 43 3.76 6.43 -15.02
N VAL A 44 4.24 5.53 -15.88
CA VAL A 44 5.10 4.41 -15.50
C VAL A 44 6.40 4.51 -16.29
N VAL A 45 7.53 4.45 -15.58
CA VAL A 45 8.86 4.35 -16.21
C VAL A 45 9.39 2.95 -15.97
N ARG A 46 9.68 2.25 -17.05
CA ARG A 46 10.26 0.92 -17.03
C ARG A 46 11.08 0.67 -18.30
N ASP A 47 12.24 0.04 -18.16
CA ASP A 47 13.10 -0.37 -19.28
C ASP A 47 13.39 0.78 -20.28
N LYS A 48 13.73 1.98 -19.75
CA LYS A 48 13.96 3.21 -20.52
C LYS A 48 12.78 3.66 -21.38
N THR A 49 11.60 3.19 -21.06
CA THR A 49 10.35 3.58 -21.71
C THR A 49 9.42 4.21 -20.69
N GLN A 50 8.85 5.35 -21.04
CA GLN A 50 7.79 6.00 -20.28
C GLN A 50 6.44 5.66 -20.94
N TYR A 51 5.52 5.19 -20.11
CA TYR A 51 4.15 4.90 -20.48
C TYR A 51 3.23 5.89 -19.76
N THR A 52 2.31 6.50 -20.47
CA THR A 52 1.34 7.42 -19.88
C THR A 52 -0.07 7.08 -20.30
N LEU A 53 -0.99 7.27 -19.35
CA LEU A 53 -2.44 7.18 -19.54
C LEU A 53 -3.07 8.42 -18.92
N HIS A 54 -4.10 8.93 -19.56
CA HIS A 54 -4.95 9.98 -19.05
C HIS A 54 -6.42 9.53 -19.05
N PHE A 55 -7.10 9.76 -17.95
CA PHE A 55 -8.51 9.45 -17.77
C PHE A 55 -9.28 10.70 -17.35
N GLU A 56 -10.48 10.87 -17.89
CA GLU A 56 -11.45 11.87 -17.47
C GLU A 56 -12.78 11.16 -17.15
N LYS A 57 -13.28 11.29 -15.92
CA LYS A 57 -14.55 10.69 -15.46
C LYS A 57 -14.75 9.23 -15.89
N GLY A 58 -13.70 8.41 -15.75
CA GLY A 58 -13.73 6.99 -16.11
C GLY A 58 -13.36 6.66 -17.56
N GLU A 59 -13.28 7.63 -18.45
CA GLU A 59 -12.95 7.42 -19.84
C GLU A 59 -11.44 7.57 -20.11
N ASN A 60 -10.88 6.64 -20.87
CA ASN A 60 -9.48 6.71 -21.29
C ASN A 60 -9.33 7.64 -22.48
N ILE A 61 -8.72 8.79 -22.28
CA ILE A 61 -8.54 9.82 -23.30
C ILE A 61 -7.18 9.65 -23.99
N GLY A 62 -7.24 9.37 -25.29
CA GLY A 62 -6.02 9.24 -26.12
C GLY A 62 -5.27 7.91 -26.02
N GLY A 63 -5.74 6.97 -25.20
CA GLY A 63 -5.15 5.64 -25.05
C GLY A 63 -3.75 5.62 -24.43
N LEU A 64 -3.08 4.47 -24.45
CA LEU A 64 -1.74 4.29 -23.94
C LEU A 64 -0.70 4.97 -24.86
N GLN A 65 -0.01 5.98 -24.32
CA GLN A 65 1.10 6.64 -24.97
C GLN A 65 2.43 6.03 -24.51
N LYS A 66 3.42 5.96 -25.43
CA LYS A 66 4.76 5.45 -25.16
C LYS A 66 5.80 6.40 -25.70
N SER A 67 6.82 6.67 -24.91
CA SER A 67 7.98 7.47 -25.32
C SER A 67 9.26 6.90 -24.71
N GLU A 68 10.38 7.08 -25.40
CA GLU A 68 11.69 6.76 -24.83
C GLU A 68 12.05 7.77 -23.73
N THR A 69 12.72 7.30 -22.69
CA THR A 69 13.24 8.16 -21.63
C THR A 69 14.70 7.84 -21.34
N ARG A 70 15.45 8.85 -20.89
CA ARG A 70 16.81 8.66 -20.39
C ARG A 70 16.85 8.20 -18.94
N SER A 71 15.72 8.20 -18.24
CA SER A 71 15.64 7.73 -16.86
C SER A 71 15.96 6.24 -16.80
N VAL A 72 16.88 5.88 -15.91
CA VAL A 72 17.19 4.48 -15.54
C VAL A 72 16.40 4.06 -14.30
N GLN A 73 15.78 5.02 -13.62
CA GLN A 73 14.98 4.76 -12.42
C GLN A 73 13.58 4.32 -12.85
N THR A 74 13.19 3.14 -12.42
CA THR A 74 11.82 2.62 -12.58
C THR A 74 10.91 3.25 -11.54
N GLY A 75 9.63 3.38 -11.87
CA GLY A 75 8.65 3.89 -10.91
C GLY A 75 7.30 4.14 -11.54
N THR A 76 6.33 4.40 -10.67
CA THR A 76 4.97 4.75 -11.05
C THR A 76 4.57 6.05 -10.36
N VAL A 77 3.99 6.98 -11.10
CA VAL A 77 3.37 8.20 -10.59
C VAL A 77 1.90 8.16 -10.96
N GLN A 78 1.05 8.39 -9.97
CA GLN A 78 -0.38 8.53 -10.14
C GLN A 78 -0.80 9.89 -9.60
N LYS A 79 -1.55 10.65 -10.39
CA LYS A 79 -2.12 11.93 -9.99
C LYS A 79 -3.61 11.90 -10.30
N TRP A 80 -4.44 12.16 -9.32
CA TRP A 80 -5.89 12.16 -9.52
C TRP A 80 -6.57 13.20 -8.64
N LYS A 81 -7.78 13.53 -9.03
CA LYS A 81 -8.69 14.36 -8.24
C LYS A 81 -10.02 13.62 -8.09
N PRO A 82 -10.51 13.41 -6.85
CA PRO A 82 -11.83 12.81 -6.64
C PRO A 82 -12.93 13.65 -7.30
N ASP A 83 -13.93 12.99 -7.89
CA ASP A 83 -15.04 13.66 -8.55
C ASP A 83 -16.12 14.02 -7.52
N THR A 84 -16.48 15.31 -7.45
CA THR A 84 -17.54 15.81 -6.57
C THR A 84 -18.95 15.44 -7.03
N GLU A 85 -19.11 14.92 -8.25
CA GLU A 85 -20.35 14.28 -8.68
C GLU A 85 -20.53 12.88 -8.08
N VAL A 86 -19.41 12.23 -7.67
CA VAL A 86 -19.41 10.91 -7.03
C VAL A 86 -19.37 11.03 -5.51
N PHE A 87 -18.54 11.94 -4.98
CA PHE A 87 -18.33 12.14 -3.55
C PHE A 87 -18.97 13.44 -3.07
N THR A 88 -19.72 13.37 -1.98
CA THR A 88 -20.34 14.54 -1.34
C THR A 88 -19.33 15.45 -0.66
N ASP A 89 -18.20 14.89 -0.21
CA ASP A 89 -17.08 15.61 0.38
C ASP A 89 -15.77 14.95 -0.05
N ILE A 90 -14.79 15.78 -0.44
CA ILE A 90 -13.45 15.35 -0.85
C ILE A 90 -12.35 15.88 0.09
N ASN A 91 -12.75 16.58 1.16
CA ASN A 91 -11.81 17.13 2.15
C ASN A 91 -11.45 16.05 3.18
N ILE A 92 -10.42 15.29 2.90
CA ILE A 92 -9.92 14.24 3.79
C ILE A 92 -8.92 14.86 4.76
N PRO A 93 -9.13 14.75 6.09
CA PRO A 93 -8.16 15.24 7.08
C PRO A 93 -6.78 14.61 6.90
N ILE A 94 -5.72 15.39 7.09
CA ILE A 94 -4.33 14.94 6.93
C ILE A 94 -4.00 13.77 7.88
N GLU A 95 -4.59 13.78 9.06
CA GLU A 95 -4.38 12.76 10.10
C GLU A 95 -4.77 11.37 9.62
N PHE A 96 -5.76 11.28 8.71
CA PHE A 96 -6.14 10.00 8.11
C PHE A 96 -5.01 9.42 7.26
N PHE A 97 -4.36 10.25 6.45
CA PHE A 97 -3.22 9.81 5.64
C PHE A 97 -2.02 9.47 6.52
N GLN A 98 -1.78 10.25 7.57
CA GLN A 98 -0.70 10.01 8.53
C GLN A 98 -0.88 8.66 9.24
N ASP A 99 -2.09 8.36 9.76
CA ASP A 99 -2.39 7.08 10.41
C ASP A 99 -2.21 5.89 9.46
N VAL A 100 -2.76 6.00 8.25
CA VAL A 100 -2.65 4.94 7.24
C VAL A 100 -1.19 4.68 6.85
N LEU A 101 -0.41 5.74 6.58
CA LEU A 101 0.98 5.58 6.15
C LEU A 101 1.87 5.07 7.29
N ASN A 102 1.62 5.49 8.52
CA ASN A 102 2.33 4.97 9.69
C ASN A 102 2.10 3.46 9.85
N LYS A 103 0.83 3.02 9.78
CA LYS A 103 0.47 1.60 9.82
C LYS A 103 1.06 0.80 8.66
N GLN A 104 1.04 1.37 7.46
CA GLN A 104 1.67 0.73 6.29
C GLN A 104 3.18 0.60 6.43
N ALA A 105 3.87 1.59 7.00
CA ALA A 105 5.30 1.51 7.25
C ALA A 105 5.64 0.42 8.27
N MET A 106 4.84 0.32 9.32
CA MET A 106 5.02 -0.68 10.38
C MET A 106 4.87 -2.13 9.86
N VAL A 107 3.85 -2.41 9.03
CA VAL A 107 3.61 -3.77 8.51
C VAL A 107 4.46 -4.12 7.29
N ASN A 108 5.16 -3.15 6.71
CA ASN A 108 6.08 -3.34 5.59
C ASN A 108 7.50 -2.91 5.99
N ALA A 109 8.13 -3.70 6.84
CA ALA A 109 9.46 -3.44 7.37
C ALA A 109 10.46 -3.02 6.29
N GLY A 110 11.21 -1.94 6.53
CA GLY A 110 12.21 -1.41 5.62
C GLY A 110 11.65 -0.59 4.43
N LEU A 111 10.32 -0.44 4.31
CA LEU A 111 9.71 0.42 3.31
C LEU A 111 9.45 1.81 3.89
N LYS A 112 9.99 2.84 3.21
CA LYS A 112 9.79 4.24 3.61
C LYS A 112 8.59 4.83 2.89
N PHE A 113 7.71 5.49 3.65
CA PHE A 113 6.64 6.33 3.14
C PHE A 113 6.94 7.79 3.47
N VAL A 114 6.71 8.67 2.51
CA VAL A 114 6.86 10.12 2.68
C VAL A 114 5.57 10.79 2.23
N LEU A 115 4.97 11.56 3.13
CA LEU A 115 3.79 12.37 2.88
C LEU A 115 4.19 13.83 2.74
N TYR A 116 3.85 14.43 1.62
CA TYR A 116 3.94 15.88 1.41
C TYR A 116 2.54 16.47 1.45
N ASN A 117 2.32 17.41 2.34
CA ASN A 117 1.08 18.15 2.49
C ASN A 117 1.29 19.62 2.11
N GLU A 118 0.61 20.05 1.05
CA GLU A 118 0.64 21.45 0.64
C GLU A 118 -0.37 22.25 1.46
N THR A 119 0.11 23.26 2.19
CA THR A 119 -0.68 24.16 3.01
C THR A 119 -0.57 25.59 2.48
N GLU A 120 -1.40 26.50 2.98
CA GLU A 120 -1.33 27.93 2.63
C GLU A 120 0.03 28.57 2.98
N THR A 121 0.75 28.00 3.95
CA THR A 121 2.04 28.51 4.44
C THR A 121 3.25 27.79 3.82
N GLY A 122 3.05 26.73 3.07
CA GLY A 122 4.13 25.97 2.43
C GLY A 122 3.92 24.47 2.41
N MET A 123 4.97 23.73 2.14
CA MET A 123 4.98 22.29 2.06
C MET A 123 5.42 21.69 3.41
N GLU A 124 4.58 20.88 4.00
CA GLU A 124 4.90 20.04 5.16
C GLU A 124 5.32 18.65 4.69
N MET A 125 6.27 18.04 5.40
CA MET A 125 6.76 16.71 5.07
C MET A 125 6.73 15.83 6.31
N PHE A 126 6.19 14.62 6.16
CA PHE A 126 6.15 13.58 7.19
C PHE A 126 6.77 12.31 6.64
N GLU A 127 7.67 11.68 7.40
CA GLU A 127 8.30 10.42 7.04
C GLU A 127 7.89 9.32 8.01
N TYR A 128 7.61 8.12 7.46
CA TYR A 128 7.28 6.92 8.21
C TYR A 128 8.18 5.79 7.74
N TYR A 129 8.93 5.23 8.68
CA TYR A 129 9.88 4.16 8.39
C TYR A 129 10.14 3.33 9.64
N TYR A 130 9.98 2.03 9.53
CA TYR A 130 10.31 1.07 10.58
C TYR A 130 11.23 0.00 9.99
N GLU A 131 12.49 0.02 10.37
CA GLU A 131 13.49 -0.92 9.85
C GLU A 131 13.12 -2.37 10.21
N ASN A 132 12.68 -2.60 11.46
CA ASN A 132 12.26 -3.90 11.96
C ASN A 132 10.73 -4.04 12.08
N GLY A 133 9.99 -3.23 11.36
CA GLY A 133 8.52 -3.31 11.26
C GLY A 133 7.81 -3.23 12.60
N ILE A 134 6.96 -4.21 12.88
CA ILE A 134 6.13 -4.27 14.09
C ILE A 134 6.94 -4.25 15.40
N VAL A 135 8.18 -4.70 15.38
CA VAL A 135 9.06 -4.69 16.56
C VAL A 135 9.38 -3.26 16.98
N ASP A 136 9.76 -2.43 16.02
CA ASP A 136 10.09 -1.02 16.29
C ASP A 136 8.85 -0.23 16.66
N TYR A 137 7.71 -0.53 16.04
CA TYR A 137 6.42 0.08 16.39
C TYR A 137 5.99 -0.22 17.83
N VAL A 138 6.13 -1.47 18.28
CA VAL A 138 5.83 -1.83 19.68
C VAL A 138 6.77 -1.13 20.63
N LYS A 139 8.08 -1.04 20.31
CA LYS A 139 9.06 -0.31 21.12
C LYS A 139 8.69 1.16 21.24
N GLU A 140 8.36 1.81 20.14
CA GLU A 140 7.95 3.22 20.11
C GLU A 140 6.68 3.47 20.92
N THR A 141 5.67 2.60 20.76
CA THR A 141 4.38 2.72 21.45
C THR A 141 4.51 2.57 22.96
N VAL A 142 5.35 1.66 23.41
CA VAL A 142 5.53 1.38 24.85
C VAL A 142 6.55 2.33 25.50
N GLY A 143 7.58 2.76 24.75
CA GLY A 143 8.64 3.61 25.28
C GLY A 143 9.28 3.03 26.55
N ASP A 144 9.39 3.85 27.58
CA ASP A 144 9.97 3.47 28.88
C ASP A 144 8.99 2.72 29.80
N ASP A 145 7.75 2.53 29.40
CA ASP A 145 6.69 1.92 30.21
C ASP A 145 6.61 0.39 30.10
N GLY A 146 7.56 -0.22 29.38
CA GLY A 146 7.67 -1.68 29.23
C GLY A 146 8.31 -2.35 30.45
N PHE A 147 7.70 -3.45 30.93
CA PHE A 147 8.29 -4.30 31.97
C PHE A 147 9.28 -5.32 31.41
N THR A 148 9.13 -5.66 30.14
CA THR A 148 10.01 -6.59 29.43
C THR A 148 10.55 -5.92 28.16
N THR A 149 11.60 -6.50 27.60
CA THR A 149 11.98 -6.25 26.21
C THR A 149 10.83 -6.66 25.26
N VAL A 150 10.85 -6.13 24.04
CA VAL A 150 9.94 -6.58 23.01
C VAL A 150 10.40 -7.95 22.54
N GLU A 151 9.55 -8.94 22.75
CA GLU A 151 9.75 -10.31 22.30
C GLU A 151 9.08 -10.52 20.95
N THR A 152 9.65 -11.40 20.14
CA THR A 152 9.17 -11.68 18.78
C THR A 152 8.98 -13.17 18.56
N TRP A 153 7.99 -13.50 17.76
CA TRP A 153 7.79 -14.84 17.28
C TRP A 153 7.42 -14.82 15.80
N GLU A 154 8.07 -15.69 15.02
CA GLU A 154 7.80 -15.82 13.61
C GLU A 154 7.52 -17.29 13.27
N MET A 155 6.60 -17.50 12.35
CA MET A 155 6.26 -18.81 11.84
C MET A 155 5.97 -18.72 10.34
N GLU A 156 6.45 -19.74 9.64
CA GLU A 156 6.09 -19.96 8.25
C GLU A 156 5.57 -21.40 8.09
N ARG A 157 4.46 -21.55 7.39
CA ARG A 157 3.83 -22.86 7.11
C ARG A 157 3.22 -22.89 5.73
N GLU A 158 3.25 -24.06 5.14
CA GLU A 158 2.45 -24.42 3.99
C GLU A 158 1.15 -25.07 4.45
N GLY A 159 0.07 -24.78 3.77
CA GLY A 159 -1.24 -25.33 4.04
C GLY A 159 -2.04 -25.51 2.77
N ARG A 160 -3.13 -26.25 2.89
CA ARG A 160 -4.10 -26.42 1.81
C ARG A 160 -5.49 -26.27 2.37
N ASP A 161 -6.29 -25.42 1.78
CA ASP A 161 -7.66 -25.18 2.23
C ASP A 161 -8.57 -26.40 1.97
N ARG A 162 -8.44 -26.98 0.78
CA ARG A 162 -9.15 -28.21 0.38
C ARG A 162 -8.30 -29.04 -0.58
N ALA A 163 -8.58 -30.31 -0.68
CA ALA A 163 -7.81 -31.25 -1.52
C ALA A 163 -7.76 -30.89 -3.00
N ASP A 164 -8.75 -30.14 -3.50
CA ASP A 164 -8.88 -29.67 -4.88
C ASP A 164 -8.25 -28.29 -5.11
N LYS A 165 -7.63 -27.69 -4.10
CA LYS A 165 -6.96 -26.40 -4.18
C LYS A 165 -5.44 -26.56 -4.14
N GLU A 166 -4.74 -25.55 -4.66
CA GLU A 166 -3.29 -25.45 -4.55
C GLU A 166 -2.87 -25.17 -3.10
N ASP A 167 -1.63 -25.52 -2.78
CA ASP A 167 -1.05 -25.20 -1.48
C ASP A 167 -0.84 -23.68 -1.38
N TYR A 168 -1.09 -23.14 -0.20
CA TYR A 168 -0.79 -21.75 0.12
C TYR A 168 0.33 -21.69 1.16
N ARG A 169 1.08 -20.60 1.15
CA ARG A 169 2.11 -20.29 2.11
C ARG A 169 1.61 -19.22 3.07
N MET A 170 1.75 -19.47 4.36
CA MET A 170 1.39 -18.54 5.42
C MET A 170 2.64 -18.15 6.18
N LYS A 171 2.87 -16.84 6.30
CA LYS A 171 3.90 -16.26 7.17
C LYS A 171 3.20 -15.45 8.26
N MET A 172 3.57 -15.67 9.52
CA MET A 172 3.05 -14.95 10.67
C MET A 172 4.19 -14.35 11.48
N GLN A 173 4.02 -13.11 11.89
CA GLN A 173 4.94 -12.40 12.79
C GLN A 173 4.15 -11.87 13.97
N VAL A 174 4.70 -11.99 15.17
CA VAL A 174 4.15 -11.45 16.40
C VAL A 174 5.24 -10.66 17.11
N ALA A 175 4.91 -9.46 17.60
CA ALA A 175 5.76 -8.68 18.49
C ALA A 175 4.94 -8.31 19.73
N PHE A 176 5.47 -8.49 20.91
CA PHE A 176 4.76 -8.20 22.15
C PHE A 176 5.71 -7.83 23.30
N CYS A 177 5.21 -7.05 24.24
CA CYS A 177 5.83 -6.81 25.53
C CYS A 177 4.74 -6.63 26.58
N PHE A 178 5.13 -6.59 27.85
CA PHE A 178 4.22 -6.37 28.96
C PHE A 178 4.38 -4.95 29.50
N SER A 179 3.23 -4.29 29.71
CA SER A 179 3.13 -2.96 30.31
C SER A 179 1.85 -2.85 31.15
N ASN A 180 1.85 -2.01 32.17
CA ASN A 180 0.62 -1.69 32.93
C ASN A 180 0.02 -0.33 32.52
N LYS A 181 0.68 0.42 31.64
CA LYS A 181 0.24 1.73 31.17
C LYS A 181 -0.27 1.72 29.74
N VAL A 182 0.29 0.83 28.91
CA VAL A 182 -0.09 0.69 27.51
C VAL A 182 -0.92 -0.60 27.38
N ASN A 183 -2.12 -0.45 26.82
CA ASN A 183 -2.98 -1.57 26.48
C ASN A 183 -3.31 -1.46 24.98
N MET A 184 -2.66 -2.27 24.18
CA MET A 184 -2.80 -2.28 22.73
C MET A 184 -2.83 -3.73 22.24
N LEU A 185 -3.73 -4.02 21.31
CA LEU A 185 -3.78 -5.28 20.58
C LEU A 185 -4.23 -4.98 19.15
N GLU A 186 -3.37 -5.25 18.20
CA GLU A 186 -3.64 -5.00 16.78
C GLU A 186 -3.35 -6.24 15.95
N TYR A 187 -4.16 -6.47 14.93
CA TYR A 187 -4.03 -7.58 13.99
C TYR A 187 -3.99 -7.04 12.57
N TYR A 188 -3.08 -7.57 11.78
CA TYR A 188 -2.94 -7.18 10.37
C TYR A 188 -2.92 -8.44 9.50
N HIS A 189 -3.63 -8.39 8.38
CA HIS A 189 -3.61 -9.43 7.36
C HIS A 189 -3.23 -8.82 6.02
N ASN A 190 -2.10 -9.23 5.46
CA ASN A 190 -1.54 -8.70 4.21
C ASN A 190 -1.56 -7.15 4.17
N SER A 191 -1.05 -6.51 5.22
CA SER A 191 -1.00 -5.06 5.40
C SER A 191 -2.35 -4.36 5.61
N SER A 192 -3.42 -5.09 5.89
CA SER A 192 -4.73 -4.52 6.27
C SER A 192 -5.01 -4.75 7.75
N TYR A 193 -5.45 -3.68 8.43
CA TYR A 193 -5.92 -3.69 9.82
C TYR A 193 -7.31 -4.30 9.93
#